data_bb091a2d36ed311e0708fd1819053c5d
#
_entry.id   bb091a2d36ed311e0708fd1819053c5d
#
_cell.length_a   1.000
_cell.length_b   1.000
_cell.length_c   1.000
_cell.angle_alpha   90.00
_cell.angle_beta   90.00
_cell.angle_gamma   90.00
#
_symmetry.space_group_name_H-M   'P 1'
#
loop_
_entity.id
_entity.type
_entity.pdbx_description
1 polymer ?
#
loop_
_entity_poly.entity_id
_entity_poly.type
_entity_poly.pdbx_seq_one_letter_code
_entity_poly.pdbx_strand_id
1 'polypeptide(L)'
;MNRIEIISQINPEWAVIIYNFMEQYPEFKQYEYLTPINPIEPIPYKNINNLFQGILHYICSFGVRYTYAVKQWEQIYPLTNCDDWELIVANFINLQNNTDIQPKKREIYYNLCVFMFENNLDHRNLNTTHLSLLKENISGIGDGCVAWCKKYFTMDDDCIEYTDIYFKKGFEKIYKTDSLSQRKQKAKEWQENKFGRIANLMLLNIGGYA
;
A
#
# COMPACT_ATOMS: atom_id res chain seq x y z
N MET A 1 9.17 16.53 -25.24
CA MET A 1 7.78 16.16 -24.98
C MET A 1 7.58 16.17 -23.48
N ASN A 2 6.65 16.98 -23.00
CA ASN A 2 6.30 17.08 -21.59
C ASN A 2 5.68 15.74 -21.16
N ARG A 3 5.94 15.27 -19.94
CA ARG A 3 5.43 13.97 -19.44
C ARG A 3 3.90 13.93 -19.33
N ILE A 4 3.26 15.06 -19.10
CA ILE A 4 1.80 15.18 -19.15
C ILE A 4 1.30 14.93 -20.59
N GLU A 5 2.04 15.38 -21.60
CA GLU A 5 1.72 15.09 -23.01
C GLU A 5 1.81 13.59 -23.31
N ILE A 6 2.80 12.90 -22.75
CA ILE A 6 2.93 11.43 -22.89
C ILE A 6 1.76 10.73 -22.20
N ILE A 7 1.40 11.13 -20.98
CA ILE A 7 0.26 10.58 -20.25
C ILE A 7 -1.04 10.86 -20.99
N SER A 8 -1.19 12.07 -21.56
CA SER A 8 -2.39 12.44 -22.34
C SER A 8 -2.58 11.63 -23.61
N GLN A 9 -1.48 11.15 -24.21
CA GLN A 9 -1.54 10.24 -25.37
C GLN A 9 -1.94 8.81 -24.96
N ILE A 10 -1.56 8.38 -23.76
CA ILE A 10 -1.87 7.05 -23.24
C ILE A 10 -3.27 7.03 -22.59
N ASN A 11 -3.61 8.09 -21.85
CA ASN A 11 -4.91 8.24 -21.19
C ASN A 11 -5.30 9.72 -21.06
N PRO A 12 -6.14 10.24 -21.98
CA PRO A 12 -6.55 11.64 -21.97
C PRO A 12 -7.26 12.10 -20.71
N GLU A 13 -8.02 11.22 -20.06
CA GLU A 13 -8.75 11.56 -18.82
C GLU A 13 -7.77 11.87 -17.68
N TRP A 14 -6.67 11.13 -17.61
CA TRP A 14 -5.64 11.35 -16.61
C TRP A 14 -4.93 12.69 -16.75
N ALA A 15 -4.69 13.13 -17.96
CA ALA A 15 -4.08 14.43 -18.18
C ALA A 15 -4.94 15.56 -17.59
N VAL A 16 -6.24 15.51 -17.81
CA VAL A 16 -7.19 16.49 -17.26
C VAL A 16 -7.15 16.48 -15.73
N ILE A 17 -7.14 15.30 -15.12
CA ILE A 17 -7.11 15.17 -13.65
C ILE A 17 -5.78 15.71 -13.08
N ILE A 18 -4.65 15.44 -13.72
CA ILE A 18 -3.33 15.95 -13.31
C ILE A 18 -3.28 17.48 -13.45
N TYR A 19 -3.76 18.02 -14.56
CA TYR A 19 -3.83 19.47 -14.74
C TYR A 19 -4.70 20.14 -13.68
N ASN A 20 -5.90 19.63 -13.44
CA ASN A 20 -6.79 20.16 -12.41
C ASN A 20 -6.15 20.07 -11.02
N PHE A 21 -5.43 18.99 -10.72
CA PHE A 21 -4.70 18.86 -9.47
C PHE A 21 -3.60 19.93 -9.35
N MET A 22 -2.79 20.14 -10.39
CA MET A 22 -1.74 21.15 -10.38
C MET A 22 -2.28 22.59 -10.35
N GLU A 23 -3.44 22.85 -10.95
CA GLU A 23 -4.11 24.16 -10.84
C GLU A 23 -4.61 24.41 -9.41
N GLN A 24 -5.15 23.39 -8.77
CA GLN A 24 -5.61 23.48 -7.37
C GLN A 24 -4.48 23.49 -6.36
N TYR A 25 -3.35 22.84 -6.69
CA TYR A 25 -2.14 22.75 -5.85
C TYR A 25 -0.89 23.20 -6.63
N PRO A 26 -0.69 24.53 -6.80
CA PRO A 26 0.37 25.07 -7.65
C PRO A 26 1.79 24.66 -7.25
N GLU A 27 1.99 24.28 -5.98
CA GLU A 27 3.26 23.78 -5.47
C GLU A 27 3.75 22.50 -6.16
N PHE A 28 2.88 21.78 -6.86
CA PHE A 28 3.24 20.61 -7.66
C PHE A 28 3.69 20.95 -9.09
N LYS A 29 3.45 22.16 -9.59
CA LYS A 29 3.80 22.55 -10.99
C LYS A 29 5.29 22.36 -11.31
N GLN A 30 6.18 22.59 -10.35
CA GLN A 30 7.62 22.39 -10.54
C GLN A 30 8.00 20.91 -10.83
N TYR A 31 7.08 19.97 -10.56
CA TYR A 31 7.27 18.54 -10.78
C TYR A 31 6.50 18.03 -12.00
N GLU A 32 6.03 18.90 -12.87
CA GLU A 32 5.28 18.56 -14.08
C GLU A 32 5.97 17.51 -14.96
N TYR A 33 7.31 17.46 -14.90
CA TYR A 33 8.12 16.53 -15.68
C TYR A 33 8.37 15.18 -15.00
N LEU A 34 7.89 14.96 -13.77
CA LEU A 34 7.96 13.66 -13.14
C LEU A 34 6.93 12.73 -13.75
N THR A 35 7.38 11.55 -14.19
CA THR A 35 6.46 10.50 -14.64
C THR A 35 5.78 9.94 -13.41
N PRO A 36 4.46 10.04 -13.27
CA PRO A 36 3.75 9.25 -12.29
C PRO A 36 4.03 7.78 -12.59
N ILE A 37 4.25 6.97 -11.57
CA ILE A 37 4.25 5.51 -11.72
C ILE A 37 2.94 5.17 -12.42
N ASN A 38 3.01 4.34 -13.48
CA ASN A 38 1.86 4.09 -14.35
C ASN A 38 0.64 3.70 -13.49
N PRO A 39 -0.41 4.53 -13.46
CA PRO A 39 -1.52 4.33 -12.56
C PRO A 39 -2.44 3.16 -12.97
N ILE A 40 -2.25 2.63 -14.17
CA ILE A 40 -3.14 1.65 -14.80
C ILE A 40 -2.54 0.24 -14.72
N GLU A 41 -1.24 0.12 -14.51
CA GLU A 41 -0.68 -1.21 -14.27
C GLU A 41 -1.14 -1.69 -12.89
N PRO A 42 -1.97 -2.75 -12.84
CA PRO A 42 -2.07 -3.49 -11.61
C PRO A 42 -0.63 -3.84 -11.24
N ILE A 43 -0.24 -3.56 -10.00
CA ILE A 43 1.09 -3.92 -9.54
C ILE A 43 1.27 -5.38 -9.94
N PRO A 44 2.31 -5.72 -10.71
CA PRO A 44 2.51 -7.07 -11.20
C PRO A 44 3.01 -7.96 -10.05
N TYR A 45 2.29 -7.96 -8.96
CA TYR A 45 2.47 -8.94 -7.91
C TYR A 45 1.79 -10.21 -8.41
N LYS A 46 2.54 -10.93 -9.22
CA LYS A 46 2.19 -12.29 -9.56
C LYS A 46 1.80 -12.99 -8.27
N ASN A 47 0.59 -13.52 -8.24
CA ASN A 47 0.08 -14.41 -7.19
C ASN A 47 -0.53 -13.76 -5.93
N ILE A 48 -0.99 -12.52 -5.92
CA ILE A 48 -1.86 -12.02 -4.85
C ILE A 48 -3.31 -12.15 -5.32
N ASN A 49 -4.02 -13.14 -4.79
CA ASN A 49 -5.37 -13.50 -5.25
C ASN A 49 -6.47 -13.11 -4.26
N ASN A 50 -6.11 -12.78 -3.02
CA ASN A 50 -7.07 -12.42 -1.97
C ASN A 50 -6.47 -11.41 -0.98
N LEU A 51 -7.35 -10.82 -0.15
CA LEU A 51 -6.95 -9.78 0.81
C LEU A 51 -5.95 -10.28 1.85
N PHE A 52 -6.06 -11.53 2.30
CA PHE A 52 -5.12 -12.13 3.25
C PHE A 52 -3.70 -12.12 2.68
N GLN A 53 -3.53 -12.61 1.45
CA GLN A 53 -2.24 -12.57 0.75
C GLN A 53 -1.74 -11.14 0.56
N GLY A 54 -2.63 -10.20 0.28
CA GLY A 54 -2.29 -8.78 0.19
C GLY A 54 -1.71 -8.22 1.49
N ILE A 55 -2.32 -8.50 2.62
CA ILE A 55 -1.83 -8.09 3.93
C ILE A 55 -0.45 -8.69 4.22
N LEU A 56 -0.28 -9.99 3.98
CA LEU A 56 1.01 -10.66 4.18
C LEU A 56 2.12 -10.07 3.30
N HIS A 57 1.80 -9.81 2.02
CA HIS A 57 2.74 -9.16 1.11
C HIS A 57 3.14 -7.77 1.60
N TYR A 58 2.16 -6.98 2.08
CA TYR A 58 2.44 -5.66 2.65
C TYR A 58 3.39 -5.78 3.86
N ILE A 59 3.19 -6.78 4.74
CA ILE A 59 4.08 -7.04 5.88
C ILE A 59 5.50 -7.40 5.39
N CYS A 60 5.65 -8.14 4.28
CA CYS A 60 6.96 -8.42 3.69
C CYS A 60 7.75 -7.14 3.37
N SER A 61 7.06 -6.06 2.99
CA SER A 61 7.69 -4.78 2.62
C SER A 61 8.12 -3.91 3.80
N PHE A 62 7.74 -4.25 5.04
CA PHE A 62 8.06 -3.44 6.23
C PHE A 62 9.57 -3.24 6.42
N GLY A 63 10.00 -1.99 6.33
CA GLY A 63 11.36 -1.56 6.68
C GLY A 63 12.46 -2.16 5.81
N VAL A 64 12.13 -2.68 4.63
CA VAL A 64 13.09 -3.31 3.73
C VAL A 64 12.99 -2.75 2.30
N ARG A 65 14.06 -2.94 1.52
CA ARG A 65 14.03 -2.62 0.09
C ARG A 65 13.11 -3.58 -0.66
N TYR A 66 12.50 -3.10 -1.74
CA TYR A 66 11.60 -3.86 -2.58
C TYR A 66 12.13 -5.25 -2.99
N THR A 67 13.38 -5.33 -3.44
CA THR A 67 14.01 -6.61 -3.82
C THR A 67 14.04 -7.63 -2.68
N TYR A 68 14.15 -7.16 -1.44
CA TYR A 68 14.12 -8.03 -0.26
C TYR A 68 12.69 -8.43 0.10
N ALA A 69 11.72 -7.52 -0.07
CA ALA A 69 10.30 -7.82 0.10
C ALA A 69 9.83 -8.91 -0.88
N VAL A 70 10.27 -8.86 -2.14
CA VAL A 70 9.97 -9.89 -3.15
C VAL A 70 10.52 -11.26 -2.71
N LYS A 71 11.78 -11.33 -2.27
CA LYS A 71 12.37 -12.57 -1.77
C LYS A 71 11.64 -13.14 -0.55
N GLN A 72 11.20 -12.27 0.36
CA GLN A 72 10.37 -12.72 1.48
C GLN A 72 9.02 -13.23 1.02
N TRP A 73 8.39 -12.56 0.05
CA TRP A 73 7.12 -12.99 -0.50
C TRP A 73 7.22 -14.38 -1.16
N GLU A 74 8.30 -14.65 -1.87
CA GLU A 74 8.57 -15.99 -2.44
C GLU A 74 8.63 -17.11 -1.39
N GLN A 75 9.01 -16.78 -0.16
CA GLN A 75 8.99 -17.72 0.98
C GLN A 75 7.61 -17.84 1.63
N ILE A 76 6.86 -16.74 1.70
CA ILE A 76 5.57 -16.68 2.38
C ILE A 76 4.42 -17.20 1.48
N TYR A 77 4.46 -16.87 0.19
CA TYR A 77 3.38 -17.22 -0.73
C TYR A 77 3.03 -18.72 -0.75
N PRO A 78 4.00 -19.66 -0.81
CA PRO A 78 3.68 -21.10 -0.81
C PRO A 78 2.90 -21.55 0.43
N LEU A 79 3.08 -20.87 1.57
CA LEU A 79 2.36 -21.18 2.82
C LEU A 79 0.88 -20.83 2.77
N THR A 80 0.48 -20.01 1.81
CA THR A 80 -0.89 -19.51 1.62
C THR A 80 -1.60 -20.17 0.45
N ASN A 81 -0.88 -20.95 -0.35
CA ASN A 81 -1.38 -21.48 -1.62
C ASN A 81 -2.07 -22.85 -1.42
N CYS A 82 -3.05 -22.89 -0.53
CA CYS A 82 -3.95 -24.04 -0.34
C CYS A 82 -5.32 -23.53 0.11
N ASP A 83 -6.33 -24.38 -0.05
CA ASP A 83 -7.72 -24.09 0.35
C ASP A 83 -8.00 -24.45 1.81
N ASP A 84 -7.08 -25.14 2.46
CA ASP A 84 -7.20 -25.57 3.85
C ASP A 84 -6.70 -24.48 4.79
N TRP A 85 -7.65 -23.81 5.45
CA TRP A 85 -7.33 -22.72 6.38
C TRP A 85 -6.56 -23.19 7.62
N GLU A 86 -6.89 -24.36 8.16
CA GLU A 86 -6.19 -24.91 9.33
C GLU A 86 -4.71 -25.19 9.01
N LEU A 87 -4.46 -25.71 7.81
CA LEU A 87 -3.08 -25.92 7.33
C LEU A 87 -2.34 -24.60 7.14
N ILE A 88 -2.99 -23.55 6.60
CA ILE A 88 -2.40 -22.22 6.50
C ILE A 88 -2.01 -21.72 7.89
N VAL A 89 -2.93 -21.76 8.86
CA VAL A 89 -2.67 -21.32 10.25
C VAL A 89 -1.51 -22.11 10.85
N ALA A 90 -1.50 -23.43 10.70
CA ALA A 90 -0.41 -24.29 11.20
C ALA A 90 0.95 -23.92 10.59
N ASN A 91 0.99 -23.61 9.29
CA ASN A 91 2.21 -23.13 8.61
C ASN A 91 2.73 -21.85 9.23
N PHE A 92 1.87 -20.88 9.51
CA PHE A 92 2.27 -19.60 10.11
C PHE A 92 2.64 -19.71 11.59
N ILE A 93 2.03 -20.64 12.34
CA ILE A 93 2.48 -20.97 13.69
C ILE A 93 3.91 -21.55 13.65
N ASN A 94 4.18 -22.47 12.75
CA ASN A 94 5.50 -23.08 12.60
C ASN A 94 6.57 -22.06 12.12
N LEU A 95 6.15 -21.01 11.39
CA LEU A 95 7.02 -19.94 10.92
C LEU A 95 7.71 -19.17 12.07
N GLN A 96 7.19 -19.24 13.30
CA GLN A 96 7.81 -18.63 14.48
C GLN A 96 9.23 -19.09 14.73
N ASN A 97 9.59 -20.31 14.27
CA ASN A 97 10.91 -20.89 14.39
C ASN A 97 11.85 -20.54 13.22
N ASN A 98 11.37 -19.86 12.19
CA ASN A 98 12.17 -19.49 11.03
C ASN A 98 13.05 -18.27 11.33
N THR A 99 14.38 -18.46 11.33
CA THR A 99 15.35 -17.41 11.62
C THR A 99 15.60 -16.45 10.45
N ASP A 100 15.20 -16.80 9.23
CA ASP A 100 15.41 -15.98 8.03
C ASP A 100 14.42 -14.81 7.93
N ILE A 101 13.34 -14.87 8.72
CA ILE A 101 12.34 -13.82 8.79
C ILE A 101 12.52 -13.02 10.08
N GLN A 102 12.49 -11.69 9.96
CA GLN A 102 12.64 -10.80 11.11
C GLN A 102 11.63 -11.15 12.22
N PRO A 103 12.03 -11.21 13.51
CA PRO A 103 11.15 -11.61 14.61
C PRO A 103 9.83 -10.82 14.66
N LYS A 104 9.91 -9.52 14.47
CA LYS A 104 8.70 -8.65 14.45
C LYS A 104 7.70 -9.03 13.35
N LYS A 105 8.16 -9.42 12.17
CA LYS A 105 7.27 -9.85 11.08
C LYS A 105 6.63 -11.21 11.38
N ARG A 106 7.41 -12.13 11.95
CA ARG A 106 6.89 -13.44 12.39
C ARG A 106 5.77 -13.26 13.41
N GLU A 107 5.97 -12.38 14.38
CA GLU A 107 4.96 -12.02 15.38
C GLU A 107 3.68 -11.48 14.74
N ILE A 108 3.79 -10.58 13.75
CA ILE A 108 2.62 -10.03 13.05
C ILE A 108 1.89 -11.13 12.28
N TYR A 109 2.60 -12.00 11.57
CA TYR A 109 2.01 -13.13 10.85
C TYR A 109 1.26 -14.08 11.79
N TYR A 110 1.89 -14.43 12.90
CA TYR A 110 1.29 -15.27 13.93
C TYR A 110 0.00 -14.64 14.49
N ASN A 111 0.09 -13.40 14.95
CA ASN A 111 -1.05 -12.69 15.52
C ASN A 111 -2.21 -12.54 14.53
N LEU A 112 -1.91 -12.28 13.25
CA LEU A 112 -2.92 -12.22 12.19
C LEU A 112 -3.66 -13.56 12.04
N CYS A 113 -2.92 -14.66 11.92
CA CYS A 113 -3.51 -15.98 11.74
C CYS A 113 -4.32 -16.43 12.96
N VAL A 114 -3.80 -16.23 14.17
CA VAL A 114 -4.49 -16.58 15.42
C VAL A 114 -5.76 -15.74 15.57
N PHE A 115 -5.66 -14.42 15.37
CA PHE A 115 -6.82 -13.54 15.47
C PHE A 115 -7.92 -13.93 14.46
N MET A 116 -7.54 -14.20 13.22
CA MET A 116 -8.50 -14.62 12.20
C MET A 116 -9.15 -15.96 12.57
N PHE A 117 -8.37 -16.91 13.04
CA PHE A 117 -8.87 -18.22 13.47
C PHE A 117 -9.88 -18.10 14.64
N GLU A 118 -9.54 -17.34 15.67
CA GLU A 118 -10.41 -17.11 16.84
C GLU A 118 -11.70 -16.35 16.51
N ASN A 119 -11.70 -15.55 15.43
CA ASN A 119 -12.86 -14.78 14.99
C ASN A 119 -13.62 -15.41 13.82
N ASN A 120 -13.37 -16.68 13.50
CA ASN A 120 -13.98 -17.41 12.39
C ASN A 120 -13.80 -16.72 11.03
N LEU A 121 -12.68 -16.03 10.86
CA LEU A 121 -12.25 -15.46 9.60
C LEU A 121 -11.25 -16.39 8.92
N ASP A 122 -11.38 -16.56 7.63
CA ASP A 122 -10.41 -17.25 6.80
C ASP A 122 -10.03 -16.43 5.56
N HIS A 123 -9.08 -16.91 4.77
CA HIS A 123 -8.60 -16.23 3.58
C HIS A 123 -9.67 -16.03 2.48
N ARG A 124 -10.81 -16.73 2.56
CA ARG A 124 -11.91 -16.69 1.58
C ARG A 124 -12.98 -15.68 1.98
N ASN A 125 -13.26 -15.56 3.30
CA ASN A 125 -14.29 -14.66 3.81
C ASN A 125 -13.73 -13.31 4.28
N LEU A 126 -12.42 -13.17 4.42
CA LEU A 126 -11.76 -11.90 4.72
C LEU A 126 -11.98 -10.89 3.59
N ASN A 127 -12.49 -9.73 3.94
CA ASN A 127 -12.74 -8.63 3.01
C ASN A 127 -12.38 -7.27 3.62
N THR A 128 -12.45 -6.23 2.84
CA THR A 128 -11.98 -4.88 3.24
C THR A 128 -12.76 -4.24 4.38
N THR A 129 -13.97 -4.72 4.71
CA THR A 129 -14.70 -4.24 5.90
C THR A 129 -14.05 -4.68 7.20
N HIS A 130 -13.27 -5.77 7.17
CA HIS A 130 -12.52 -6.27 8.34
C HIS A 130 -11.21 -5.52 8.60
N LEU A 131 -10.74 -4.66 7.67
CA LEU A 131 -9.45 -3.98 7.82
C LEU A 131 -9.36 -3.11 9.08
N SER A 132 -10.46 -2.45 9.46
CA SER A 132 -10.49 -1.67 10.70
C SER A 132 -10.34 -2.55 11.93
N LEU A 133 -11.02 -3.69 11.95
CA LEU A 133 -10.94 -4.67 13.02
C LEU A 133 -9.51 -5.24 13.16
N LEU A 134 -8.89 -5.60 12.04
CA LEU A 134 -7.50 -6.08 12.04
C LEU A 134 -6.53 -5.00 12.55
N LYS A 135 -6.72 -3.74 12.14
CA LYS A 135 -5.90 -2.61 12.58
C LYS A 135 -6.00 -2.38 14.09
N GLU A 136 -7.19 -2.52 14.66
CA GLU A 136 -7.44 -2.30 16.10
C GLU A 136 -6.84 -3.41 16.97
N ASN A 137 -6.75 -4.63 16.44
CA ASN A 137 -6.39 -5.80 17.24
C ASN A 137 -4.98 -6.35 16.96
N ILE A 138 -4.36 -5.99 15.84
CA ILE A 138 -3.07 -6.57 15.45
C ILE A 138 -2.01 -5.48 15.36
N SER A 139 -1.08 -5.49 16.32
CA SER A 139 0.08 -4.61 16.29
C SER A 139 0.91 -4.85 15.03
N GLY A 140 1.11 -3.81 14.23
CA GLY A 140 1.82 -3.90 12.95
C GLY A 140 0.90 -3.79 11.73
N ILE A 141 -0.43 -3.94 11.88
CA ILE A 141 -1.41 -3.60 10.86
C ILE A 141 -1.90 -2.18 11.13
N GLY A 142 -1.27 -1.19 10.51
CA GLY A 142 -1.58 0.23 10.69
C GLY A 142 -2.28 0.85 9.49
N ASP A 143 -2.40 2.19 9.53
CA ASP A 143 -3.04 2.99 8.48
C ASP A 143 -2.44 2.75 7.09
N GLY A 144 -1.11 2.55 7.00
CA GLY A 144 -0.45 2.25 5.72
C GLY A 144 -0.89 0.92 5.11
N CYS A 145 -1.01 -0.13 5.92
CA CYS A 145 -1.52 -1.42 5.47
C CYS A 145 -2.98 -1.31 5.01
N VAL A 146 -3.82 -0.63 5.79
CA VAL A 146 -5.23 -0.41 5.45
C VAL A 146 -5.36 0.37 4.15
N ALA A 147 -4.62 1.47 3.98
CA ALA A 147 -4.65 2.28 2.76
C ALA A 147 -4.19 1.49 1.54
N TRP A 148 -3.09 0.74 1.67
CA TRP A 148 -2.59 -0.12 0.61
C TRP A 148 -3.61 -1.19 0.21
N CYS A 149 -4.20 -1.91 1.18
CA CYS A 149 -5.21 -2.94 0.91
C CYS A 149 -6.47 -2.35 0.25
N LYS A 150 -6.97 -1.21 0.72
CA LYS A 150 -8.10 -0.55 0.10
C LYS A 150 -7.82 -0.18 -1.36
N LYS A 151 -6.67 0.42 -1.63
CA LYS A 151 -6.24 0.78 -2.98
C LYS A 151 -6.26 -0.40 -3.96
N TYR A 152 -5.84 -1.59 -3.51
CA TYR A 152 -5.70 -2.76 -4.40
C TYR A 152 -6.93 -3.68 -4.44
N PHE A 153 -7.76 -3.69 -3.40
CA PHE A 153 -8.87 -4.65 -3.29
C PHE A 153 -10.26 -4.02 -3.34
N THR A 154 -10.40 -2.70 -3.25
CA THR A 154 -11.71 -2.04 -3.39
C THR A 154 -11.82 -1.15 -4.62
N MET A 155 -10.75 -1.00 -5.40
CA MET A 155 -10.64 0.05 -6.40
C MET A 155 -10.87 1.46 -5.83
N ASP A 156 -10.65 1.65 -4.52
CA ASP A 156 -10.65 2.96 -3.89
C ASP A 156 -9.35 3.68 -4.26
N ASP A 157 -9.33 4.16 -5.48
CA ASP A 157 -8.19 4.81 -6.09
C ASP A 157 -7.73 6.08 -5.37
N ASP A 158 -8.59 6.62 -4.50
CA ASP A 158 -8.28 7.83 -3.74
C ASP A 158 -7.57 7.55 -2.40
N CYS A 159 -7.35 6.30 -2.02
CA CYS A 159 -6.61 6.00 -0.79
C CYS A 159 -5.16 6.48 -0.84
N ILE A 160 -4.73 7.16 0.22
CA ILE A 160 -3.39 7.76 0.34
C ILE A 160 -2.57 7.04 1.41
N GLU A 161 -1.38 6.61 1.04
CA GLU A 161 -0.40 5.96 1.93
C GLU A 161 0.47 7.00 2.66
N TYR A 162 -0.14 7.93 3.39
CA TYR A 162 0.56 9.07 4.03
C TYR A 162 1.59 8.65 5.10
N THR A 163 1.65 7.37 5.48
CA THR A 163 2.67 6.81 6.37
C THR A 163 3.86 6.21 5.62
N ASP A 164 3.76 6.05 4.29
CA ASP A 164 4.85 5.59 3.46
C ASP A 164 6.06 6.52 3.53
N ILE A 165 7.27 5.92 3.52
CA ILE A 165 8.51 6.70 3.67
C ILE A 165 8.78 7.61 2.47
N TYR A 166 8.44 7.18 1.26
CA TYR A 166 8.64 7.99 0.05
C TYR A 166 7.58 9.07 -0.05
N PHE A 167 6.33 8.78 0.33
CA PHE A 167 5.30 9.79 0.49
C PHE A 167 5.74 10.89 1.48
N LYS A 168 6.24 10.49 2.65
CA LYS A 168 6.77 11.42 3.66
C LYS A 168 7.87 12.32 3.08
N LYS A 169 8.87 11.73 2.41
CA LYS A 169 9.97 12.48 1.77
C LYS A 169 9.48 13.43 0.68
N GLY A 170 8.53 13.01 -0.13
CA GLY A 170 7.91 13.86 -1.15
C GLY A 170 7.15 15.02 -0.53
N PHE A 171 6.37 14.75 0.51
CA PHE A 171 5.64 15.77 1.26
C PHE A 171 6.58 16.82 1.89
N GLU A 172 7.67 16.36 2.51
CA GLU A 172 8.70 17.23 3.11
C GLU A 172 9.37 18.12 2.05
N LYS A 173 9.65 17.60 0.86
CA LYS A 173 10.22 18.39 -0.23
C LYS A 173 9.30 19.51 -0.69
N ILE A 174 7.99 19.31 -0.69
CA ILE A 174 6.99 20.29 -1.14
C ILE A 174 6.62 21.25 -0.01
N TYR A 175 6.22 20.73 1.14
CA TYR A 175 5.63 21.51 2.23
C TYR A 175 6.65 21.94 3.29
N LYS A 176 7.93 21.55 3.17
CA LYS A 176 9.02 21.87 4.12
C LYS A 176 8.73 21.42 5.56
N THR A 177 7.96 20.38 5.72
CA THR A 177 7.57 19.79 7.00
C THR A 177 7.38 18.28 6.87
N ASP A 178 7.61 17.54 7.97
CA ASP A 178 7.36 16.10 8.05
C ASP A 178 6.20 15.75 9.00
N SER A 179 5.44 16.77 9.42
CA SER A 179 4.34 16.61 10.38
C SER A 179 3.30 15.59 9.94
N LEU A 180 3.11 14.55 10.75
CA LEU A 180 2.11 13.50 10.50
C LEU A 180 0.68 14.08 10.47
N SER A 181 0.39 15.08 11.33
CA SER A 181 -0.93 15.70 11.36
C SER A 181 -1.23 16.46 10.08
N GLN A 182 -0.25 17.19 9.54
CA GLN A 182 -0.40 17.91 8.27
C GLN A 182 -0.53 16.94 7.09
N ARG A 183 0.24 15.85 7.07
CA ARG A 183 0.09 14.79 6.04
C ARG A 183 -1.30 14.17 6.08
N LYS A 184 -1.83 13.86 7.27
CA LYS A 184 -3.20 13.35 7.43
C LYS A 184 -4.25 14.34 6.95
N GLN A 185 -4.10 15.61 7.28
CA GLN A 185 -5.03 16.67 6.87
C GLN A 185 -5.05 16.84 5.35
N LYS A 186 -3.87 16.94 4.72
CA LYS A 186 -3.77 17.02 3.25
C LYS A 186 -4.28 15.76 2.55
N ALA A 187 -3.94 14.59 3.06
CA ALA A 187 -4.47 13.34 2.52
C ALA A 187 -6.00 13.32 2.51
N LYS A 188 -6.63 13.73 3.61
CA LYS A 188 -8.09 13.85 3.69
C LYS A 188 -8.66 14.85 2.67
N GLU A 189 -8.05 16.04 2.56
CA GLU A 189 -8.43 17.06 1.59
C GLU A 189 -8.39 16.53 0.15
N TRP A 190 -7.30 15.86 -0.24
CA TRP A 190 -7.15 15.30 -1.59
C TRP A 190 -8.12 14.16 -1.87
N GLN A 191 -8.40 13.31 -0.88
CA GLN A 191 -9.38 12.22 -1.00
C GLN A 191 -10.80 12.77 -1.19
N GLU A 192 -11.18 13.80 -0.41
CA GLU A 192 -12.48 14.46 -0.53
C GLU A 192 -12.66 15.13 -1.91
N ASN A 193 -11.57 15.64 -2.50
CA ASN A 193 -11.57 16.27 -3.82
C ASN A 193 -11.30 15.29 -4.98
N LYS A 194 -11.22 13.97 -4.72
CA LYS A 194 -10.94 12.94 -5.73
C LYS A 194 -9.55 13.04 -6.39
N PHE A 195 -8.60 13.66 -5.71
CA PHE A 195 -7.19 13.74 -6.13
C PHE A 195 -6.25 12.82 -5.35
N GLY A 196 -6.79 11.96 -4.49
CA GLY A 196 -6.01 11.12 -3.60
C GLY A 196 -4.97 10.28 -4.32
N ARG A 197 -5.37 9.58 -5.38
CA ARG A 197 -4.46 8.75 -6.19
C ARG A 197 -3.33 9.56 -6.82
N ILE A 198 -3.66 10.69 -7.42
CA ILE A 198 -2.67 11.54 -8.10
C ILE A 198 -1.68 12.11 -7.10
N ALA A 199 -2.16 12.68 -6.00
CA ALA A 199 -1.33 13.20 -4.93
C ALA A 199 -0.40 12.11 -4.37
N ASN A 200 -0.91 10.90 -4.14
CA ASN A 200 -0.13 9.78 -3.67
C ASN A 200 1.00 9.41 -4.65
N LEU A 201 0.68 9.25 -5.92
CA LEU A 201 1.66 8.91 -6.95
C LEU A 201 2.72 9.99 -7.14
N MET A 202 2.32 11.25 -7.18
CA MET A 202 3.25 12.37 -7.31
C MET A 202 4.20 12.44 -6.12
N LEU A 203 3.68 12.33 -4.88
CA LEU A 203 4.51 12.39 -3.68
C LEU A 203 5.46 11.20 -3.56
N LEU A 204 5.04 10.00 -3.92
CA LEU A 204 5.91 8.83 -3.97
C LEU A 204 7.08 9.07 -4.95
N ASN A 205 6.79 9.56 -6.16
CA ASN A 205 7.83 9.87 -7.16
C ASN A 205 8.80 10.98 -6.70
N ILE A 206 8.26 12.09 -6.18
CA ILE A 206 9.06 13.19 -5.63
C ILE A 206 9.95 12.71 -4.47
N GLY A 207 9.46 11.74 -3.70
CA GLY A 207 10.17 11.10 -2.60
C GLY A 207 11.29 10.16 -3.03
N GLY A 208 11.33 9.77 -4.32
CA GLY A 208 12.35 8.89 -4.90
C GLY A 208 11.99 7.41 -4.83
N TYR A 209 10.70 7.08 -4.99
CA TYR A 209 10.22 5.69 -5.11
C TYR A 209 10.60 5.08 -6.47
N ALA A 210 10.71 5.89 -7.52
CA ALA A 210 11.08 5.48 -8.88
C ALA A 210 12.58 5.61 -9.13
#